data_b7a92be199890275771123e4402b129e
#
_entry.id   b7a92be199890275771123e4402b129e
#
_cell.length_a   1.000
_cell.length_b   1.000
_cell.length_c   1.000
_cell.angle_alpha   90.00
_cell.angle_beta   90.00
_cell.angle_gamma   90.00
#
_symmetry.space_group_name_H-M   'P 1'
#
loop_
_entity.id
_entity.type
_entity.pdbx_description
1 polymer ?
#
loop_
_entity_poly.entity_id
_entity_poly.type
_entity_poly.pdbx_seq_one_letter_code
_entity_poly.pdbx_strand_id
1 'polypeptide(L)'
;DKPAARIHVFSSQAQWLGSAPVLLGAAAGDRSAPGIGAKPLAHIRPHERTTPAGRFVTEPGRNLQGDDIVWIDYDAAVSLHRVRSVSAAERRLQRLASPGARDKRISYGCVNAPAAFYDQFIAPGFGQAPGVVYVLPDTEPFATFFEAASAYE
;
A
#
# COMPACT_ATOMS: atom_id res chain seq x y z
N ASP A 1 -1.76 -3.64 -6.97
CA ASP A 1 -0.96 -3.75 -8.19
C ASP A 1 0.12 -2.67 -8.18
N LYS A 2 1.35 -3.01 -7.72
CA LYS A 2 2.46 -2.05 -7.67
C LYS A 2 2.93 -1.60 -9.06
N PRO A 3 3.11 -2.49 -10.04
CA PRO A 3 3.51 -2.08 -11.39
C PRO A 3 2.60 -1.03 -12.02
N ALA A 4 1.28 -1.13 -11.78
CA ALA A 4 0.30 -0.16 -12.27
C ALA A 4 0.07 1.01 -11.31
N ALA A 5 0.61 0.96 -10.09
CA ALA A 5 0.34 1.88 -8.99
C ALA A 5 -1.17 2.07 -8.76
N ARG A 6 -1.90 0.97 -8.65
CA ARG A 6 -3.36 0.95 -8.47
C ARG A 6 -3.78 0.00 -7.35
N ILE A 7 -4.82 0.38 -6.66
CA ILE A 7 -5.54 -0.49 -5.73
C ILE A 7 -6.86 -0.95 -6.36
N HIS A 8 -7.20 -2.21 -6.15
CA HIS A 8 -8.48 -2.80 -6.50
C HIS A 8 -9.12 -3.36 -5.23
N VAL A 9 -10.37 -3.04 -4.99
CA VAL A 9 -11.11 -3.55 -3.85
C VAL A 9 -12.16 -4.54 -4.32
N PHE A 10 -12.22 -5.68 -3.63
CA PHE A 10 -13.16 -6.77 -3.89
C PHE A 10 -13.98 -7.06 -2.63
N SER A 11 -15.21 -7.53 -2.82
CA SER A 11 -16.03 -8.06 -1.73
C SER A 11 -15.48 -9.41 -1.22
N SER A 12 -16.04 -9.91 -0.12
CA SER A 12 -15.75 -11.25 0.40
C SER A 12 -16.12 -12.39 -0.57
N GLN A 13 -16.98 -12.11 -1.55
CA GLN A 13 -17.33 -13.02 -2.65
C GLN A 13 -16.50 -12.80 -3.90
N ALA A 14 -15.37 -12.11 -3.80
CA ALA A 14 -14.48 -11.79 -4.91
C ALA A 14 -15.10 -10.93 -6.02
N GLN A 15 -16.15 -10.18 -5.72
CA GLN A 15 -16.74 -9.23 -6.65
C GLN A 15 -15.96 -7.92 -6.62
N TRP A 16 -15.56 -7.43 -7.78
CA TRP A 16 -14.88 -6.14 -7.88
C TRP A 16 -15.82 -4.99 -7.48
N LEU A 17 -15.35 -4.12 -6.59
CA LEU A 17 -16.11 -2.98 -6.06
C LEU A 17 -15.61 -1.64 -6.61
N GLY A 18 -14.30 -1.48 -6.79
CA GLY A 18 -13.72 -0.25 -7.29
C GLY A 18 -12.20 -0.30 -7.36
N SER A 19 -11.64 0.68 -8.07
CA SER A 19 -10.19 0.85 -8.14
C SER A 19 -9.81 2.33 -8.18
N ALA A 20 -8.57 2.63 -7.76
CA ALA A 20 -8.02 3.98 -7.78
C ALA A 20 -6.49 3.93 -7.95
N PRO A 21 -5.87 5.00 -8.44
CA PRO A 21 -4.43 5.17 -8.34
C PRO A 21 -4.02 5.29 -6.87
N VAL A 22 -2.82 4.83 -6.55
CA VAL A 22 -2.23 4.97 -5.20
C VAL A 22 -0.80 5.43 -5.28
N LEU A 23 -0.33 6.12 -4.23
CA LEU A 23 1.09 6.37 -4.02
C LEU A 23 1.70 5.19 -3.29
N LEU A 24 2.93 4.87 -3.65
CA LEU A 24 3.69 3.73 -3.13
C LEU A 24 5.07 4.20 -2.64
N GLY A 25 5.81 3.29 -2.04
CA GLY A 25 7.19 3.51 -1.64
C GLY A 25 8.05 4.05 -2.77
N ALA A 26 8.94 4.99 -2.44
CA ALA A 26 9.78 5.70 -3.40
C ALA A 26 10.73 4.77 -4.16
N ALA A 27 11.15 3.66 -3.55
CA ALA A 27 12.03 2.67 -4.15
C ALA A 27 11.23 1.49 -4.70
N ALA A 28 11.58 1.03 -5.89
CA ALA A 28 11.15 -0.27 -6.38
C ALA A 28 11.74 -1.39 -5.50
N GLY A 29 11.04 -2.50 -5.39
CA GLY A 29 11.46 -3.64 -4.60
C GLY A 29 10.29 -4.31 -3.89
N ASP A 30 10.51 -5.53 -3.44
CA ASP A 30 9.44 -6.40 -2.95
C ASP A 30 9.61 -6.84 -1.50
N ARG A 31 10.70 -6.41 -0.84
CA ARG A 31 10.99 -6.77 0.55
C ARG A 31 11.28 -5.55 1.38
N SER A 32 10.68 -5.50 2.56
CA SER A 32 11.03 -4.51 3.57
C SER A 32 12.45 -4.76 4.09
N ALA A 33 13.21 -3.68 4.32
CA ALA A 33 14.52 -3.81 4.94
C ALA A 33 14.37 -4.34 6.39
N PRO A 34 15.27 -5.21 6.86
CA PRO A 34 15.23 -5.72 8.22
C PRO A 34 15.21 -4.58 9.25
N GLY A 35 14.28 -4.65 10.22
CA GLY A 35 14.15 -3.67 11.29
C GLY A 35 13.61 -2.31 10.86
N ILE A 36 13.10 -2.17 9.65
CA ILE A 36 12.66 -0.87 9.09
C ILE A 36 11.56 -0.21 9.94
N GLY A 37 10.66 -0.99 10.52
CA GLY A 37 9.55 -0.48 11.32
C GLY A 37 9.97 0.19 12.64
N ALA A 38 11.13 -0.15 13.17
CA ALA A 38 11.71 0.47 14.36
C ALA A 38 12.66 1.63 14.04
N LYS A 39 12.96 1.86 12.76
CA LYS A 39 13.91 2.87 12.32
C LYS A 39 13.26 4.26 12.29
N PRO A 40 13.87 5.29 12.89
CA PRO A 40 13.37 6.66 12.76
C PRO A 40 13.28 7.08 11.29
N LEU A 41 12.22 7.78 10.90
CA LEU A 41 11.98 8.18 9.50
C LEU A 41 13.17 8.90 8.88
N ALA A 42 13.83 9.78 9.65
CA ALA A 42 15.01 10.51 9.18
C ALA A 42 16.20 9.61 8.82
N HIS A 43 16.22 8.38 9.32
CA HIS A 43 17.29 7.41 9.08
C HIS A 43 16.94 6.39 7.99
N ILE A 44 15.71 6.39 7.48
CA ILE A 44 15.30 5.50 6.39
C ILE A 44 15.89 6.01 5.08
N ARG A 45 16.81 5.22 4.53
CA ARG A 45 17.50 5.55 3.28
C ARG A 45 16.57 5.43 2.08
N PRO A 46 16.82 6.17 0.99
CA PRO A 46 15.96 6.12 -0.20
C PRO A 46 15.69 4.71 -0.73
N HIS A 47 16.69 3.84 -0.77
CA HIS A 47 16.55 2.46 -1.27
C HIS A 47 15.78 1.52 -0.32
N GLU A 48 15.54 1.94 0.92
CA GLU A 48 14.76 1.19 1.92
C GLU A 48 13.27 1.54 1.88
N ARG A 49 12.86 2.51 1.08
CA ARG A 49 11.48 3.02 1.01
C ARG A 49 10.63 2.18 0.07
N THR A 50 10.51 0.90 0.36
CA THR A 50 9.78 -0.06 -0.46
C THR A 50 8.43 -0.40 0.14
N THR A 51 7.45 -0.65 -0.73
CA THR A 51 6.19 -1.30 -0.34
C THR A 51 6.38 -2.80 -0.56
N PRO A 52 6.37 -3.63 0.50
CA PRO A 52 6.64 -5.06 0.36
C PRO A 52 5.54 -5.77 -0.44
N ALA A 53 5.93 -6.79 -1.20
CA ALA A 53 5.00 -7.70 -1.86
C ALA A 53 4.61 -8.86 -0.95
N GLY A 54 3.44 -9.43 -1.17
CA GLY A 54 2.97 -10.60 -0.44
C GLY A 54 1.47 -10.56 -0.12
N ARG A 55 1.04 -11.55 0.64
CA ARG A 55 -0.29 -11.64 1.23
C ARG A 55 -0.22 -11.20 2.67
N PHE A 56 -1.00 -10.20 3.03
CA PHE A 56 -1.03 -9.64 4.38
C PHE A 56 -2.44 -9.70 4.96
N VAL A 57 -2.56 -10.08 6.22
CA VAL A 57 -3.79 -9.89 7.00
C VAL A 57 -3.74 -8.47 7.56
N THR A 58 -4.75 -7.68 7.23
CA THR A 58 -4.79 -6.28 7.64
C THR A 58 -5.42 -6.11 9.02
N GLU A 59 -5.04 -5.03 9.70
CA GLU A 59 -5.60 -4.63 10.99
C GLU A 59 -6.03 -3.17 10.95
N PRO A 60 -7.25 -2.84 11.41
CA PRO A 60 -7.61 -1.45 11.66
C PRO A 60 -6.69 -0.81 12.69
N GLY A 61 -6.33 0.45 12.48
CA GLY A 61 -5.47 1.17 13.41
C GLY A 61 -5.65 2.67 13.35
N ARG A 62 -4.83 3.36 14.11
CA ARG A 62 -4.71 4.82 14.09
C ARG A 62 -3.25 5.23 14.06
N ASN A 63 -2.97 6.33 13.39
CA ASN A 63 -1.64 6.91 13.43
C ASN A 63 -1.45 7.80 14.68
N LEU A 64 -0.26 8.39 14.80
CA LEU A 64 0.06 9.27 15.93
C LEU A 64 -0.80 10.55 15.99
N GLN A 65 -1.38 10.98 14.86
CA GLN A 65 -2.28 12.12 14.76
C GLN A 65 -3.75 11.75 15.04
N GLY A 66 -4.03 10.47 15.25
CA GLY A 66 -5.37 9.96 15.53
C GLY A 66 -6.21 9.64 14.29
N ASP A 67 -5.66 9.77 13.08
CA ASP A 67 -6.37 9.37 11.86
C ASP A 67 -6.48 7.86 11.78
N ASP A 68 -7.61 7.37 11.31
CA ASP A 68 -7.79 5.95 11.02
C ASP A 68 -6.92 5.53 9.83
N ILE A 69 -6.29 4.39 9.99
CA ILE A 69 -5.43 3.75 8.98
C ILE A 69 -5.71 2.24 8.97
N VAL A 70 -5.21 1.56 7.94
CA VAL A 70 -5.24 0.10 7.86
C VAL A 70 -3.79 -0.40 7.83
N TRP A 71 -3.38 -1.14 8.85
CA TRP A 71 -2.07 -1.79 8.86
C TRP A 71 -2.03 -2.92 7.83
N ILE A 72 -1.04 -2.89 6.95
CA ILE A 72 -0.71 -3.97 6.00
C ILE A 72 0.35 -4.86 6.63
N ASP A 73 1.47 -4.27 7.04
CA ASP A 73 2.57 -4.94 7.72
C ASP A 73 2.97 -4.08 8.92
N TYR A 74 2.50 -4.46 10.09
CA TYR A 74 2.73 -3.70 11.32
C TYR A 74 4.21 -3.68 11.71
N ASP A 75 4.91 -4.81 11.57
CA ASP A 75 6.32 -4.92 11.96
C ASP A 75 7.23 -4.07 11.06
N ALA A 76 6.87 -3.92 9.79
CA ALA A 76 7.56 -3.03 8.86
C ALA A 76 7.02 -1.59 8.88
N ALA A 77 6.03 -1.29 9.71
CA ALA A 77 5.33 0.00 9.77
C ALA A 77 4.73 0.44 8.42
N VAL A 78 4.17 -0.51 7.66
CA VAL A 78 3.50 -0.26 6.39
C VAL A 78 1.99 -0.23 6.57
N SER A 79 1.37 0.88 6.21
CA SER A 79 -0.08 1.06 6.29
C SER A 79 -0.67 1.58 4.99
N LEU A 80 -1.97 1.37 4.85
CA LEU A 80 -2.82 1.99 3.83
C LEU A 80 -3.58 3.13 4.51
N HIS A 81 -3.48 4.32 3.95
CA HIS A 81 -4.15 5.51 4.48
C HIS A 81 -4.52 6.50 3.37
N ARG A 82 -5.30 7.50 3.71
CA ARG A 82 -5.60 8.61 2.80
C ARG A 82 -4.33 9.35 2.43
N VAL A 83 -4.26 9.83 1.20
CA VAL A 83 -3.17 10.72 0.80
C VAL A 83 -3.12 11.94 1.70
N ARG A 84 -1.92 12.35 2.08
CA ARG A 84 -1.65 13.53 2.89
C ARG A 84 -0.72 14.47 2.15
N SER A 85 -1.07 15.74 2.11
CA SER A 85 -0.24 16.80 1.53
C SER A 85 0.60 17.44 2.65
N VAL A 86 1.54 16.66 3.22
CA VAL A 86 2.39 17.11 4.35
C VAL A 86 3.45 18.09 3.88
N SER A 87 3.92 17.93 2.63
CA SER A 87 4.94 18.78 2.01
C SER A 87 4.51 19.14 0.60
N ALA A 88 4.44 20.44 0.30
CA ALA A 88 4.14 20.90 -1.05
C ALA A 88 5.19 20.43 -2.08
N ALA A 89 6.45 20.25 -1.67
CA ALA A 89 7.53 19.77 -2.53
C ALA A 89 7.31 18.35 -3.03
N GLU A 90 6.60 17.51 -2.26
CA GLU A 90 6.29 16.13 -2.68
C GLU A 90 5.22 16.04 -3.74
N ARG A 91 4.37 17.06 -3.89
CA ARG A 91 3.31 17.14 -4.91
C ARG A 91 2.44 15.89 -4.98
N ARG A 92 2.02 15.36 -3.84
CA ARG A 92 1.33 14.06 -3.76
C ARG A 92 0.02 14.00 -4.55
N LEU A 93 -0.79 15.07 -4.53
CA LEU A 93 -2.05 15.09 -5.30
C LEU A 93 -1.79 15.13 -6.80
N GLN A 94 -0.79 15.88 -7.25
CA GLN A 94 -0.40 15.91 -8.67
C GLN A 94 0.15 14.55 -9.11
N ARG A 95 0.91 13.88 -8.25
CA ARG A 95 1.42 12.52 -8.51
C ARG A 95 0.29 11.52 -8.66
N LEU A 96 -0.73 11.57 -7.81
CA LEU A 96 -1.92 10.72 -7.94
C LEU A 96 -2.64 10.93 -9.26
N ALA A 97 -2.75 12.17 -9.71
CA ALA A 97 -3.43 12.53 -10.96
C ALA A 97 -2.59 12.24 -12.22
N SER A 98 -1.29 12.02 -12.08
CA SER A 98 -0.41 11.70 -13.21
C SER A 98 -0.79 10.36 -13.85
N PRO A 99 -0.72 10.23 -15.19
CA PRO A 99 -0.94 8.95 -15.87
C PRO A 99 0.18 7.94 -15.65
N GLY A 100 1.40 8.39 -15.29
CA GLY A 100 2.57 7.53 -15.13
C GLY A 100 2.62 6.83 -13.78
N ALA A 101 2.87 5.52 -13.76
CA ALA A 101 3.05 4.75 -12.52
C ALA A 101 4.31 5.19 -11.74
N ARG A 102 5.37 5.58 -12.44
CA ARG A 102 6.62 6.07 -11.82
C ARG A 102 6.42 7.32 -10.98
N ASP A 103 5.54 8.21 -11.41
CA ASP A 103 5.27 9.46 -10.70
C ASP A 103 4.61 9.25 -9.33
N LYS A 104 4.08 8.05 -9.09
CA LYS A 104 3.39 7.68 -7.85
C LYS A 104 4.32 7.11 -6.78
N ARG A 105 5.62 7.04 -7.05
CA ARG A 105 6.63 6.53 -6.11
C ARG A 105 7.18 7.66 -5.25
N ILE A 106 6.70 7.80 -4.00
CA ILE A 106 7.08 8.93 -3.13
C ILE A 106 7.12 8.59 -1.63
N SER A 107 6.36 7.60 -1.16
CA SER A 107 6.23 7.33 0.27
C SER A 107 7.44 6.58 0.85
N TYR A 108 7.45 6.41 2.16
CA TYR A 108 8.43 5.56 2.87
C TYR A 108 8.11 4.06 2.81
N GLY A 109 7.03 3.67 2.13
CA GLY A 109 6.55 2.31 1.99
C GLY A 109 5.03 2.20 2.11
N CYS A 110 4.39 3.10 2.82
CA CYS A 110 2.94 3.12 2.97
C CYS A 110 2.24 3.36 1.63
N VAL A 111 1.04 2.78 1.51
CA VAL A 111 0.15 2.97 0.37
C VAL A 111 -0.79 4.14 0.66
N ASN A 112 -0.78 5.15 -0.20
CA ASN A 112 -1.66 6.32 -0.04
C ASN A 112 -2.75 6.27 -1.11
N ALA A 113 -4.01 6.19 -0.67
CA ALA A 113 -5.18 6.21 -1.54
C ALA A 113 -5.81 7.62 -1.61
N PRO A 114 -6.52 7.96 -2.70
CA PRO A 114 -7.36 9.14 -2.70
C PRO A 114 -8.35 9.12 -1.53
N ALA A 115 -8.54 10.26 -0.85
CA ALA A 115 -9.34 10.32 0.37
C ALA A 115 -10.77 9.82 0.15
N ALA A 116 -11.42 10.25 -0.93
CA ALA A 116 -12.78 9.81 -1.25
C ALA A 116 -12.87 8.30 -1.51
N PHE A 117 -11.88 7.71 -2.16
CA PHE A 117 -11.82 6.27 -2.39
C PHE A 117 -11.62 5.50 -1.09
N TYR A 118 -10.74 5.98 -0.22
CA TYR A 118 -10.53 5.38 1.10
C TYR A 118 -11.82 5.37 1.91
N ASP A 119 -12.52 6.50 1.96
CA ASP A 119 -13.77 6.65 2.71
C ASP A 119 -14.88 5.74 2.18
N GLN A 120 -14.98 5.58 0.87
CA GLN A 120 -16.04 4.82 0.23
C GLN A 120 -15.79 3.30 0.25
N PHE A 121 -14.56 2.86 -0.01
CA PHE A 121 -14.25 1.45 -0.29
C PHE A 121 -13.38 0.76 0.76
N ILE A 122 -12.58 1.51 1.53
CA ILE A 122 -11.62 0.93 2.47
C ILE A 122 -12.13 1.02 3.91
N ALA A 123 -12.48 2.21 4.37
CA ALA A 123 -12.90 2.45 5.74
C ALA A 123 -14.12 1.59 6.17
N PRO A 124 -15.17 1.38 5.35
CA PRO A 124 -16.34 0.61 5.75
C PRO A 124 -16.05 -0.87 6.03
N GLY A 125 -15.09 -1.46 5.35
CA GLY A 125 -14.69 -2.86 5.53
C GLY A 125 -13.41 -2.97 6.37
N PHE A 126 -12.30 -2.64 5.76
CA PHE A 126 -10.95 -2.79 6.35
C PHE A 126 -10.69 -1.88 7.55
N GLY A 127 -11.43 -0.80 7.69
CA GLY A 127 -11.37 0.08 8.85
C GLY A 127 -12.16 -0.44 10.07
N GLN A 128 -12.94 -1.51 9.92
CA GLN A 128 -13.80 -2.06 10.99
C GLN A 128 -13.33 -3.43 11.47
N ALA A 129 -12.72 -4.22 10.61
CA ALA A 129 -12.30 -5.59 10.90
C ALA A 129 -11.09 -5.96 10.04
N PRO A 130 -10.30 -6.98 10.45
CA PRO A 130 -9.24 -7.53 9.63
C PRO A 130 -9.75 -8.00 8.26
N GLY A 131 -8.92 -7.80 7.25
CA GLY A 131 -9.14 -8.28 5.88
C GLY A 131 -7.86 -8.82 5.29
N VAL A 132 -7.83 -9.01 3.98
CA VAL A 132 -6.64 -9.49 3.28
C VAL A 132 -6.26 -8.53 2.15
N VAL A 133 -4.98 -8.22 2.08
CA VAL A 133 -4.37 -7.47 0.98
C VAL A 133 -3.34 -8.33 0.29
N TYR A 134 -3.41 -8.38 -1.04
CA TYR A 134 -2.37 -8.94 -1.89
C TYR A 134 -1.61 -7.80 -2.54
N VAL A 135 -0.32 -7.69 -2.26
CA VAL A 135 0.56 -6.70 -2.87
C VAL A 135 1.39 -7.40 -3.94
N LEU A 136 1.12 -7.09 -5.20
CA LEU A 136 1.81 -7.73 -6.33
C LEU A 136 3.25 -7.22 -6.43
N PRO A 137 4.21 -8.09 -6.81
CA PRO A 137 5.62 -7.73 -6.86
C PRO A 137 5.97 -6.78 -8.00
N ASP A 138 7.06 -6.02 -7.79
CA ASP A 138 7.67 -5.13 -8.78
C ASP A 138 8.81 -5.80 -9.54
N THR A 139 9.69 -6.47 -8.80
CA THR A 139 11.02 -6.87 -9.28
C THR A 139 11.26 -8.38 -9.21
N GLU A 140 10.61 -9.06 -8.27
CA GLU A 140 10.70 -10.51 -8.15
C GLU A 140 9.55 -11.21 -8.88
N PRO A 141 9.73 -12.47 -9.30
CA PRO A 141 8.64 -13.22 -9.97
C PRO A 141 7.40 -13.36 -9.08
N PHE A 142 6.22 -13.33 -9.67
CA PHE A 142 4.96 -13.51 -8.96
C PHE A 142 4.94 -14.80 -8.12
N ALA A 143 5.46 -15.91 -8.66
CA ALA A 143 5.51 -17.19 -7.98
C ALA A 143 6.40 -17.20 -6.72
N THR A 144 7.25 -16.19 -6.52
CA THR A 144 8.04 -16.04 -5.29
C THR A 144 7.16 -15.72 -4.08
N PHE A 145 6.04 -15.04 -4.30
CA PHE A 145 5.12 -14.58 -3.24
C PHE A 145 3.80 -15.32 -3.20
N PHE A 146 3.39 -15.88 -4.34
CA PHE A 146 2.08 -16.50 -4.47
C PHE A 146 2.22 -17.86 -5.15
N GLU A 147 1.73 -18.90 -4.50
CA GLU A 147 1.60 -20.20 -5.15
C GLU A 147 0.65 -20.07 -6.34
N ALA A 148 1.03 -20.68 -7.46
CA ALA A 148 0.11 -20.83 -8.56
C ALA A 148 -1.13 -21.58 -8.04
N ALA A 149 -2.31 -21.03 -8.24
CA ALA A 149 -3.52 -21.77 -7.98
C ALA A 149 -3.42 -23.07 -8.79
N SER A 150 -3.32 -24.21 -8.10
CA SER A 150 -3.39 -25.51 -8.76
C SER A 150 -4.70 -25.50 -9.53
N ALA A 151 -4.62 -25.65 -10.85
CA ALA A 151 -5.79 -25.91 -11.63
C ALA A 151 -6.36 -27.23 -11.07
N TYR A 152 -7.49 -27.14 -10.40
CA TYR A 152 -8.26 -28.32 -10.07
C TYR A 152 -8.78 -28.86 -11.41
N GLU A 153 -8.13 -29.91 -11.91
CA GLU A 153 -8.68 -30.74 -12.94
C GLU A 153 -9.90 -31.49 -12.41
#